data_7a2a001ac97045b69cb304dbef8abcd6
#
_entry.id   7a2a001ac97045b69cb304dbef8abcd6
#
_cell.length_a   1.000
_cell.length_b   1.000
_cell.length_c   1.000
_cell.angle_alpha   90.00
_cell.angle_beta   90.00
_cell.angle_gamma   90.00
#
_symmetry.space_group_name_H-M   'P 1'
#
loop_
_entity.id
_entity.type
_entity.pdbx_description
1 polymer ?
#
loop_
_entity_poly.entity_id
_entity_poly.type
_entity_poly.pdbx_seq_one_letter_code
_entity_poly.pdbx_strand_id
1 'polypeptide(L)'
;MRRIGILLVMSAGILHPGCYSLKGISIDPKVKTFFVQNIENAAASAPPTLAVDFTERLKDKIRTETPLRLVNDSPDAEFSGRITDFRVVPVAPRPGETVSLNRLEIRLQLLYTVNVEGAEGSWPAERTFSHFAEFGADQDLLSIQDRLIRQIFDQLLEDIFNAAFNNW
;
A
#
# COMPACT_ATOMS: atom_id res chain seq x y z
N MET A 1 49.81 50.99 -30.17
CA MET A 1 49.89 50.08 -29.02
C MET A 1 48.51 49.93 -28.44
N ARG A 2 47.81 48.83 -28.83
CA ARG A 2 46.42 48.57 -28.44
C ARG A 2 46.41 47.53 -27.33
N ARG A 3 45.93 47.91 -26.13
CA ARG A 3 45.74 47.00 -24.99
C ARG A 3 44.37 46.37 -25.10
N ILE A 4 44.34 45.04 -25.37
CA ILE A 4 43.15 44.21 -25.39
C ILE A 4 42.93 43.74 -23.95
N GLY A 5 41.85 44.23 -23.31
CA GLY A 5 41.39 43.75 -22.01
C GLY A 5 40.51 42.52 -22.18
N ILE A 6 40.97 41.41 -21.62
CA ILE A 6 40.18 40.15 -21.58
C ILE A 6 39.20 40.21 -20.44
N LEU A 7 37.90 40.28 -20.75
CA LEU A 7 36.81 40.21 -19.79
C LEU A 7 36.52 38.72 -19.49
N LEU A 8 36.95 38.28 -18.34
CA LEU A 8 36.67 36.94 -17.82
C LEU A 8 35.24 36.93 -17.25
N VAL A 9 34.29 36.41 -18.01
CA VAL A 9 32.91 36.21 -17.55
C VAL A 9 32.87 34.95 -16.69
N MET A 10 32.83 35.15 -15.36
CA MET A 10 32.61 34.06 -14.39
C MET A 10 31.13 33.67 -14.43
N SER A 11 30.82 32.56 -15.14
CA SER A 11 29.51 31.93 -15.14
C SER A 11 29.28 31.25 -13.79
N ALA A 12 28.54 31.91 -12.90
CA ALA A 12 28.06 31.30 -11.65
C ALA A 12 26.93 30.33 -11.96
N GLY A 13 27.26 29.03 -11.97
CA GLY A 13 26.27 27.97 -12.06
C GLY A 13 25.34 27.99 -10.85
N ILE A 14 24.10 28.40 -11.08
CA ILE A 14 23.02 28.35 -10.06
C ILE A 14 22.63 26.87 -9.91
N LEU A 15 23.12 26.22 -8.86
CA LEU A 15 22.64 24.93 -8.39
C LEU A 15 21.19 25.15 -7.87
N HIS A 16 20.23 24.83 -8.67
CA HIS A 16 18.83 24.75 -8.22
C HIS A 16 18.69 23.48 -7.38
N PRO A 17 18.41 23.59 -6.07
CA PRO A 17 17.95 22.42 -5.32
C PRO A 17 16.59 22.04 -5.90
N GLY A 18 16.55 20.97 -6.68
CA GLY A 18 15.31 20.37 -7.13
C GLY A 18 14.53 19.93 -5.90
N CYS A 19 13.50 20.70 -5.54
CA CYS A 19 12.46 20.20 -4.63
C CYS A 19 11.81 19.01 -5.31
N TYR A 20 12.20 17.80 -4.91
CA TYR A 20 11.44 16.59 -5.20
C TYR A 20 10.11 16.72 -4.44
N SER A 21 9.13 17.33 -5.09
CA SER A 21 7.75 17.24 -4.66
C SER A 21 7.32 15.79 -4.87
N LEU A 22 7.04 15.05 -3.80
CA LEU A 22 6.30 13.80 -3.83
C LEU A 22 4.90 14.14 -4.38
N LYS A 23 4.78 14.19 -5.70
CA LYS A 23 3.52 14.46 -6.39
C LYS A 23 2.59 13.29 -6.14
N GLY A 24 1.54 13.52 -5.37
CA GLY A 24 0.43 12.59 -5.23
C GLY A 24 -0.02 12.28 -3.80
N ILE A 25 0.82 12.41 -2.79
CA ILE A 25 0.43 12.11 -1.40
C ILE A 25 -0.21 13.34 -0.78
N SER A 26 -1.47 13.23 -0.39
CA SER A 26 -2.25 14.27 0.30
C SER A 26 -2.54 13.83 1.74
N ILE A 27 -1.67 14.23 2.67
CA ILE A 27 -1.87 14.02 4.10
C ILE A 27 -2.07 15.40 4.73
N ASP A 28 -3.12 15.54 5.57
CA ASP A 28 -3.32 16.79 6.31
C ASP A 28 -2.04 17.11 7.11
N PRO A 29 -1.49 18.33 7.01
CA PRO A 29 -0.27 18.71 7.70
C PRO A 29 -0.31 18.59 9.23
N LYS A 30 -1.49 18.48 9.82
CA LYS A 30 -1.67 18.23 11.25
C LYS A 30 -1.40 16.78 11.65
N VAL A 31 -1.51 15.83 10.72
CA VAL A 31 -1.29 14.38 10.94
C VAL A 31 0.21 14.10 10.83
N LYS A 32 0.83 13.64 11.92
CA LYS A 32 2.28 13.39 12.02
C LYS A 32 2.61 11.96 12.40
N THR A 33 1.66 11.26 13.02
CA THR A 33 1.86 9.93 13.56
C THR A 33 0.77 8.99 13.08
N PHE A 34 1.10 7.70 13.03
CA PHE A 34 0.14 6.68 12.67
C PHE A 34 0.31 5.42 13.53
N PHE A 35 -0.74 4.64 13.57
CA PHE A 35 -0.79 3.30 14.14
C PHE A 35 -1.54 2.36 13.21
N VAL A 36 -1.16 1.10 13.20
CA VAL A 36 -1.90 0.02 12.56
C VAL A 36 -2.23 -1.00 13.62
N GLN A 37 -3.51 -1.15 13.94
CA GLN A 37 -3.98 -2.22 14.83
C GLN A 37 -3.61 -3.58 14.24
N ASN A 38 -3.45 -4.57 15.10
CA ASN A 38 -3.31 -5.94 14.62
C ASN A 38 -4.55 -6.35 13.83
N ILE A 39 -4.38 -6.54 12.53
CA ILE A 39 -5.46 -6.96 11.65
C ILE A 39 -5.94 -8.35 12.10
N GLU A 40 -7.25 -8.52 12.24
CA GLU A 40 -7.84 -9.78 12.62
C GLU A 40 -7.88 -10.76 11.44
N ASN A 41 -7.59 -12.03 11.68
CA ASN A 41 -7.80 -13.10 10.70
C ASN A 41 -9.17 -13.74 10.93
N ALA A 42 -10.20 -13.28 10.24
CA ALA A 42 -11.56 -13.81 10.27
C ALA A 42 -11.80 -14.86 9.16
N ALA A 43 -10.86 -15.08 8.26
CA ALA A 43 -10.96 -16.05 7.18
C ALA A 43 -10.54 -17.45 7.66
N ALA A 44 -11.48 -18.38 7.79
CA ALA A 44 -11.25 -19.71 8.36
C ALA A 44 -10.20 -20.55 7.60
N SER A 45 -10.04 -20.34 6.29
CA SER A 45 -9.11 -21.10 5.44
C SER A 45 -7.73 -20.44 5.32
N ALA A 46 -7.52 -19.27 5.94
CA ALA A 46 -6.28 -18.52 5.81
C ALA A 46 -5.16 -19.11 6.70
N PRO A 47 -3.90 -19.01 6.25
CA PRO A 47 -2.76 -19.32 7.12
C PRO A 47 -2.82 -18.47 8.40
N PRO A 48 -2.41 -19.05 9.56
CA PRO A 48 -2.44 -18.31 10.83
C PRO A 48 -1.59 -17.03 10.84
N THR A 49 -0.51 -16.99 10.06
CA THR A 49 0.39 -15.84 9.97
C THR A 49 -0.10 -14.74 9.04
N LEU A 50 -1.13 -15.01 8.21
CA LEU A 50 -1.55 -14.12 7.13
C LEU A 50 -1.81 -12.68 7.59
N ALA A 51 -2.56 -12.52 8.69
CA ALA A 51 -2.93 -11.22 9.20
C ALA A 51 -1.75 -10.47 9.84
N VAL A 52 -0.85 -11.19 10.49
CA VAL A 52 0.37 -10.62 11.07
C VAL A 52 1.28 -10.12 9.93
N ASP A 53 1.50 -10.94 8.91
CA ASP A 53 2.33 -10.58 7.75
C ASP A 53 1.76 -9.37 7.01
N PHE A 54 0.43 -9.31 6.85
CA PHE A 54 -0.24 -8.17 6.25
C PHE A 54 -0.06 -6.89 7.10
N THR A 55 -0.26 -6.99 8.42
CA THR A 55 -0.12 -5.87 9.35
C THR A 55 1.27 -5.24 9.26
N GLU A 56 2.30 -6.07 9.31
CA GLU A 56 3.69 -5.59 9.26
C GLU A 56 4.02 -4.95 7.90
N ARG A 57 3.57 -5.54 6.79
CA ARG A 57 3.76 -4.94 5.46
C ARG A 57 3.02 -3.61 5.30
N LEU A 58 1.82 -3.46 5.86
CA LEU A 58 1.10 -2.19 5.84
C LEU A 58 1.85 -1.12 6.65
N LYS A 59 2.36 -1.45 7.84
CA LYS A 59 3.21 -0.55 8.63
C LYS A 59 4.46 -0.12 7.86
N ASP A 60 5.13 -1.06 7.22
CA ASP A 60 6.34 -0.80 6.46
C ASP A 60 6.08 0.09 5.25
N LYS A 61 5.00 -0.15 4.50
CA LYS A 61 4.62 0.70 3.37
C LYS A 61 4.34 2.14 3.81
N ILE A 62 3.52 2.34 4.84
CA ILE A 62 3.21 3.68 5.33
C ILE A 62 4.48 4.38 5.82
N ARG A 63 5.32 3.71 6.59
CA ARG A 63 6.58 4.25 7.11
C ARG A 63 7.57 4.65 6.01
N THR A 64 7.62 3.90 4.93
CA THR A 64 8.58 4.10 3.84
C THR A 64 8.11 5.16 2.85
N GLU A 65 6.81 5.23 2.59
CA GLU A 65 6.26 6.08 1.54
C GLU A 65 5.62 7.37 2.05
N THR A 66 5.53 7.56 3.38
CA THR A 66 4.98 8.79 3.97
C THR A 66 5.94 9.40 4.99
N PRO A 67 5.78 10.69 5.34
CA PRO A 67 6.53 11.31 6.44
C PRO A 67 6.00 10.95 7.83
N LEU A 68 4.98 10.08 7.93
CA LEU A 68 4.35 9.73 9.20
C LEU A 68 5.25 8.83 10.05
N ARG A 69 5.20 9.02 11.36
CA ARG A 69 5.95 8.21 12.34
C ARG A 69 5.03 7.19 12.99
N LEU A 70 5.46 5.93 13.03
CA LEU A 70 4.76 4.88 13.76
C LEU A 70 4.85 5.15 15.27
N VAL A 71 3.71 5.10 15.96
CA VAL A 71 3.60 5.21 17.43
C VAL A 71 2.62 4.16 17.94
N ASN A 72 2.71 3.83 19.23
CA ASN A 72 1.80 2.87 19.84
C ASN A 72 0.70 3.55 20.69
N ASP A 73 0.85 4.84 20.94
CA ASP A 73 0.02 5.58 21.88
C ASP A 73 -0.45 6.88 21.24
N SER A 74 -1.74 7.21 21.38
CA SER A 74 -2.35 8.42 20.89
C SER A 74 -1.96 8.80 19.46
N PRO A 75 -2.15 7.92 18.45
CA PRO A 75 -1.82 8.20 17.07
C PRO A 75 -2.75 9.26 16.46
N ASP A 76 -2.20 10.09 15.59
CA ASP A 76 -2.98 11.06 14.81
C ASP A 76 -3.84 10.35 13.75
N ALA A 77 -3.37 9.22 13.22
CA ALA A 77 -4.09 8.40 12.26
C ALA A 77 -3.99 6.91 12.62
N GLU A 78 -5.05 6.16 12.34
CA GLU A 78 -5.14 4.76 12.71
C GLU A 78 -5.79 3.92 11.62
N PHE A 79 -5.20 2.73 11.37
CA PHE A 79 -5.79 1.68 10.56
C PHE A 79 -6.24 0.53 11.45
N SER A 80 -7.46 0.06 11.23
CA SER A 80 -8.01 -1.14 11.88
C SER A 80 -8.80 -1.97 10.88
N GLY A 81 -8.99 -3.26 11.17
CA GLY A 81 -9.79 -4.11 10.30
C GLY A 81 -9.50 -5.60 10.42
N ARG A 82 -9.94 -6.34 9.39
CA ARG A 82 -9.87 -7.80 9.37
C ARG A 82 -9.75 -8.36 7.95
N ILE A 83 -9.10 -9.51 7.81
CA ILE A 83 -9.16 -10.33 6.61
C ILE A 83 -10.44 -11.17 6.70
N THR A 84 -11.33 -10.97 5.73
CA THR A 84 -12.68 -11.58 5.73
C THR A 84 -12.76 -12.82 4.86
N ASP A 85 -11.88 -12.98 3.87
CA ASP A 85 -11.92 -14.09 2.95
C ASP A 85 -10.53 -14.49 2.46
N PHE A 86 -10.32 -15.79 2.35
CA PHE A 86 -9.15 -16.43 1.75
C PHE A 86 -9.64 -17.71 1.07
N ARG A 87 -9.79 -17.68 -0.25
CA ARG A 87 -10.40 -18.79 -0.95
C ARG A 87 -9.77 -19.05 -2.30
N VAL A 88 -9.87 -20.30 -2.75
CA VAL A 88 -9.53 -20.73 -4.11
C VAL A 88 -10.80 -20.92 -4.92
N VAL A 89 -10.85 -20.32 -6.09
CA VAL A 89 -11.99 -20.39 -7.01
C VAL A 89 -11.50 -20.87 -8.37
N PRO A 90 -12.14 -21.89 -8.98
CA PRO A 90 -11.85 -22.27 -10.35
C PRO A 90 -12.19 -21.13 -11.32
N VAL A 91 -11.32 -20.92 -12.31
CA VAL A 91 -11.56 -19.95 -13.38
C VAL A 91 -12.13 -20.68 -14.58
N ALA A 92 -13.28 -20.22 -15.08
CA ALA A 92 -13.87 -20.79 -16.29
C ALA A 92 -12.93 -20.52 -17.49
N PRO A 93 -12.57 -21.57 -18.28
CA PRO A 93 -11.71 -21.39 -19.45
C PRO A 93 -12.40 -20.51 -20.49
N ARG A 94 -11.64 -19.65 -21.15
CA ARG A 94 -12.13 -18.89 -22.30
C ARG A 94 -12.18 -19.76 -23.54
N PRO A 95 -13.03 -19.45 -24.53
CA PRO A 95 -13.05 -20.16 -25.77
C PRO A 95 -11.66 -20.23 -26.43
N GLY A 96 -11.15 -21.46 -26.65
CA GLY A 96 -9.81 -21.69 -27.21
C GLY A 96 -8.69 -21.87 -26.19
N GLU A 97 -8.94 -21.66 -24.87
CA GLU A 97 -7.97 -21.97 -23.81
C GLU A 97 -8.10 -23.43 -23.39
N THR A 98 -6.96 -24.13 -23.35
CA THR A 98 -6.87 -25.54 -22.93
C THR A 98 -6.35 -25.70 -21.50
N VAL A 99 -5.92 -24.63 -20.87
CA VAL A 99 -5.34 -24.66 -19.54
C VAL A 99 -6.41 -24.31 -18.50
N SER A 100 -6.61 -25.21 -17.53
CA SER A 100 -7.45 -24.95 -16.37
C SER A 100 -6.68 -24.10 -15.36
N LEU A 101 -7.29 -23.03 -14.90
CA LEU A 101 -6.71 -22.12 -13.91
C LEU A 101 -7.53 -22.14 -12.63
N ASN A 102 -6.86 -21.93 -11.53
CA ASN A 102 -7.44 -21.56 -10.24
C ASN A 102 -7.04 -20.13 -9.89
N ARG A 103 -7.82 -19.50 -9.02
CA ARG A 103 -7.59 -18.15 -8.51
C ARG A 103 -7.59 -18.18 -7.00
N LEU A 104 -6.51 -17.77 -6.37
CA LEU A 104 -6.49 -17.45 -4.95
C LEU A 104 -6.98 -16.01 -4.79
N GLU A 105 -8.03 -15.79 -4.01
CA GLU A 105 -8.59 -14.48 -3.68
C GLU A 105 -8.43 -14.20 -2.20
N ILE A 106 -7.98 -12.98 -1.87
CA ILE A 106 -7.93 -12.45 -0.50
C ILE A 106 -8.79 -11.20 -0.46
N ARG A 107 -9.66 -11.12 0.57
CA ARG A 107 -10.51 -9.96 0.82
C ARG A 107 -10.33 -9.48 2.24
N LEU A 108 -10.32 -8.19 2.42
CA LEU A 108 -10.22 -7.56 3.73
C LEU A 108 -11.13 -6.34 3.84
N GLN A 109 -11.49 -6.00 5.06
CA GLN A 109 -12.21 -4.79 5.41
C GLN A 109 -11.33 -3.96 6.33
N LEU A 110 -11.15 -2.69 6.00
CA LEU A 110 -10.35 -1.74 6.75
C LEU A 110 -11.09 -0.45 7.00
N LEU A 111 -10.82 0.15 8.14
CA LEU A 111 -11.18 1.51 8.50
C LEU A 111 -9.90 2.33 8.67
N TYR A 112 -9.90 3.53 8.13
CA TYR A 112 -8.88 4.55 8.36
C TYR A 112 -9.51 5.74 9.07
N THR A 113 -8.97 6.08 10.24
CA THR A 113 -9.46 7.16 11.09
C THR A 113 -8.36 8.17 11.35
N VAL A 114 -8.69 9.46 11.26
CA VAL A 114 -7.83 10.57 11.68
C VAL A 114 -8.38 11.12 12.99
N ASN A 115 -7.56 11.14 14.04
CA ASN A 115 -7.92 11.48 15.42
C ASN A 115 -7.59 12.94 15.79
N VAL A 116 -7.12 13.74 14.84
CA VAL A 116 -6.72 15.14 15.05
C VAL A 116 -7.92 16.05 14.78
N GLU A 117 -8.26 16.92 15.71
CA GLU A 117 -9.37 17.86 15.59
C GLU A 117 -9.17 18.81 14.38
N GLY A 118 -10.19 18.85 13.52
CA GLY A 118 -10.21 19.68 12.32
C GLY A 118 -9.18 19.25 11.25
N ALA A 119 -8.66 18.01 11.31
CA ALA A 119 -7.96 17.37 10.21
C ALA A 119 -8.92 16.52 9.39
N GLU A 120 -8.65 16.42 8.09
CA GLU A 120 -9.43 15.62 7.15
C GLU A 120 -8.73 14.31 6.80
N GLY A 121 -9.46 13.36 6.21
CA GLY A 121 -8.90 12.13 5.66
C GLY A 121 -9.54 10.84 6.15
N SER A 122 -10.27 10.85 7.29
CA SER A 122 -10.96 9.65 7.76
C SER A 122 -11.93 9.10 6.73
N TRP A 123 -11.99 7.79 6.62
CA TRP A 123 -13.05 7.17 5.84
C TRP A 123 -14.36 7.18 6.62
N PRO A 124 -15.49 7.46 5.96
CA PRO A 124 -16.78 7.52 6.62
C PRO A 124 -17.29 6.16 7.11
N ALA A 125 -16.74 5.07 6.59
CA ALA A 125 -17.05 3.69 6.95
C ALA A 125 -15.90 2.75 6.54
N GLU A 126 -15.96 1.51 7.02
CA GLU A 126 -15.06 0.44 6.55
C GLU A 126 -15.11 0.30 5.02
N ARG A 127 -13.94 0.14 4.41
CA ARG A 127 -13.81 -0.13 2.97
C ARG A 127 -13.39 -1.57 2.77
N THR A 128 -13.93 -2.18 1.73
CA THR A 128 -13.55 -3.54 1.30
C THR A 128 -12.52 -3.44 0.20
N PHE A 129 -11.42 -4.18 0.36
CA PHE A 129 -10.39 -4.38 -0.65
C PHE A 129 -10.30 -5.85 -0.98
N SER A 130 -10.12 -6.19 -2.25
CA SER A 130 -9.94 -7.58 -2.68
C SER A 130 -9.01 -7.64 -3.88
N HIS A 131 -8.09 -8.59 -3.82
CA HIS A 131 -7.20 -8.91 -4.93
C HIS A 131 -7.04 -10.41 -5.08
N PHE A 132 -6.57 -10.84 -6.24
CA PHE A 132 -6.36 -12.25 -6.54
C PHE A 132 -5.08 -12.49 -7.33
N ALA A 133 -4.62 -13.74 -7.31
CA ALA A 133 -3.59 -14.26 -8.19
C ALA A 133 -4.02 -15.57 -8.80
N GLU A 134 -3.78 -15.75 -10.10
CA GLU A 134 -4.12 -16.98 -10.83
C GLU A 134 -2.92 -17.95 -10.85
N PHE A 135 -3.23 -19.24 -10.85
CA PHE A 135 -2.24 -20.31 -10.92
C PHE A 135 -2.81 -21.53 -11.67
N GLY A 136 -1.94 -22.37 -12.22
CA GLY A 136 -2.36 -23.58 -12.93
C GLY A 136 -3.10 -24.55 -12.00
N ALA A 137 -4.19 -25.15 -12.46
CA ALA A 137 -4.97 -26.10 -11.67
C ALA A 137 -4.19 -27.39 -11.35
N ASP A 138 -3.09 -27.64 -12.06
CA ASP A 138 -2.15 -28.74 -11.86
C ASP A 138 -1.08 -28.44 -10.79
N GLN A 139 -0.99 -27.18 -10.31
CA GLN A 139 -0.02 -26.77 -9.30
C GLN A 139 -0.55 -27.01 -7.89
N ASP A 140 0.33 -27.55 -7.02
CA ASP A 140 0.01 -27.66 -5.59
C ASP A 140 0.04 -26.28 -4.92
N LEU A 141 -1.12 -25.87 -4.39
CA LEU A 141 -1.28 -24.58 -3.74
C LEU A 141 -0.27 -24.37 -2.61
N LEU A 142 -0.03 -25.36 -1.78
CA LEU A 142 0.86 -25.22 -0.62
C LEU A 142 2.29 -24.86 -1.03
N SER A 143 2.75 -25.36 -2.17
CA SER A 143 4.10 -25.08 -2.68
C SER A 143 4.29 -23.65 -3.21
N ILE A 144 3.19 -22.98 -3.63
CA ILE A 144 3.23 -21.66 -4.27
C ILE A 144 2.50 -20.58 -3.47
N GLN A 145 1.83 -20.96 -2.39
CA GLN A 145 0.94 -20.09 -1.60
C GLN A 145 1.62 -18.79 -1.16
N ASP A 146 2.82 -18.87 -0.63
CA ASP A 146 3.56 -17.68 -0.17
C ASP A 146 3.86 -16.69 -1.30
N ARG A 147 4.13 -17.20 -2.50
CA ARG A 147 4.34 -16.36 -3.68
C ARG A 147 3.06 -15.66 -4.09
N LEU A 148 1.94 -16.39 -4.12
CA LEU A 148 0.63 -15.82 -4.47
C LEU A 148 0.17 -14.78 -3.44
N ILE A 149 0.35 -15.07 -2.15
CA ILE A 149 0.03 -14.13 -1.06
C ILE A 149 0.84 -12.84 -1.23
N ARG A 150 2.14 -12.92 -1.47
CA ARG A 150 2.97 -11.72 -1.70
C ARG A 150 2.46 -10.90 -2.87
N GLN A 151 2.16 -11.53 -3.99
CA GLN A 151 1.63 -10.86 -5.19
C GLN A 151 0.30 -10.15 -4.90
N ILE A 152 -0.61 -10.79 -4.16
CA ILE A 152 -1.91 -10.22 -3.78
C ILE A 152 -1.72 -9.06 -2.80
N PHE A 153 -0.84 -9.21 -1.80
CA PHE A 153 -0.57 -8.18 -0.81
C PHE A 153 0.02 -6.93 -1.43
N ASP A 154 0.92 -7.06 -2.40
CA ASP A 154 1.50 -5.92 -3.09
C ASP A 154 0.41 -5.05 -3.74
N GLN A 155 -0.60 -5.67 -4.37
CA GLN A 155 -1.71 -4.95 -4.97
C GLN A 155 -2.68 -4.37 -3.92
N LEU A 156 -3.03 -5.15 -2.89
CA LEU A 156 -3.89 -4.67 -1.81
C LEU A 156 -3.29 -3.48 -1.08
N LEU A 157 -1.99 -3.53 -0.80
CA LEU A 157 -1.27 -2.44 -0.13
C LEU A 157 -1.23 -1.17 -0.98
N GLU A 158 -1.06 -1.30 -2.31
CA GLU A 158 -1.16 -0.16 -3.23
C GLU A 158 -2.56 0.47 -3.21
N ASP A 159 -3.60 -0.36 -3.30
CA ASP A 159 -4.98 0.14 -3.32
C ASP A 159 -5.35 0.84 -2.01
N ILE A 160 -4.94 0.27 -0.86
CA ILE A 160 -5.18 0.86 0.46
C ILE A 160 -4.43 2.17 0.62
N PHE A 161 -3.15 2.19 0.23
CA PHE A 161 -2.32 3.38 0.29
C PHE A 161 -2.90 4.51 -0.57
N ASN A 162 -3.28 4.19 -1.79
CA ASN A 162 -3.91 5.15 -2.69
C ASN A 162 -5.25 5.66 -2.13
N ALA A 163 -6.06 4.78 -1.54
CA ALA A 163 -7.34 5.17 -0.96
C ALA A 163 -7.20 6.05 0.29
N ALA A 164 -6.11 5.93 1.05
CA ALA A 164 -5.87 6.68 2.27
C ALA A 164 -5.13 8.01 2.03
N PHE A 165 -4.18 8.03 1.09
CA PHE A 165 -3.21 9.11 0.97
C PHE A 165 -3.20 9.80 -0.41
N ASN A 166 -3.83 9.22 -1.43
CA ASN A 166 -3.94 9.85 -2.74
C ASN A 166 -5.37 10.36 -2.93
N ASN A 167 -5.53 11.67 -2.79
CA ASN A 167 -6.81 12.32 -3.03
C ASN A 167 -6.91 12.62 -4.54
N TRP A 168 -7.71 11.83 -5.26
CA TRP A 168 -8.10 12.08 -6.66
C TRP A 168 -9.48 12.70 -6.72
#